data_80e15e0ac0603980670940e41457ea6d
#
_entry.id   80e15e0ac0603980670940e41457ea6d
#
_cell.length_a   1.000
_cell.length_b   1.000
_cell.length_c   1.000
_cell.angle_alpha   90.00
_cell.angle_beta   90.00
_cell.angle_gamma   90.00
#
_symmetry.space_group_name_H-M   'P 1'
#
loop_
_entity.id
_entity.type
_entity.pdbx_description
1 polymer ?
#
loop_
_entity_poly.entity_id
_entity_poly.type
_entity_poly.pdbx_seq_one_letter_code
_entity_poly.pdbx_strand_id
1 'polypeptide(L)'
;AVNRALELRRRSRKVTLVDLDFVEPFYTLRGLKPLLQEQGLTVIAWGREDSFGLGETGSLVNPPARWALWRSGDVIIDVGYGVHGAASLNLVEGALESEELKVWAVINIGRPLTSTVRDIVGYVRGLGRVDGLINNSHLGDLTTIEFVSEGLLMVKEAAAILKLPVIYTAVEKRLEPELPAANLGPTPVKVITRYMPESRW
;
A
#
# COMPACT_ATOMS: atom_id res chain seq x y z
N ALA A 1 2.88 -1.73 0.43
CA ALA A 1 4.19 -1.06 0.30
C ALA A 1 5.35 -2.04 0.51
N VAL A 2 5.45 -2.76 1.65
CA VAL A 2 6.58 -3.65 2.02
C VAL A 2 6.95 -4.65 0.92
N ASN A 3 5.98 -5.45 0.46
CA ASN A 3 6.23 -6.45 -0.58
C ASN A 3 6.79 -5.84 -1.87
N ARG A 4 6.33 -4.64 -2.26
CA ARG A 4 6.84 -3.95 -3.44
C ARG A 4 8.27 -3.46 -3.24
N ALA A 5 8.58 -2.91 -2.09
CA ALA A 5 9.94 -2.47 -1.76
C ALA A 5 10.93 -3.64 -1.77
N LEU A 6 10.57 -4.77 -1.17
CA LEU A 6 11.39 -5.99 -1.17
C LEU A 6 11.54 -6.61 -2.56
N GLU A 7 10.48 -6.59 -3.39
CA GLU A 7 10.56 -7.02 -4.79
C GLU A 7 11.61 -6.22 -5.57
N LEU A 8 11.58 -4.90 -5.44
CA LEU A 8 12.55 -4.02 -6.11
C LEU A 8 13.96 -4.24 -5.57
N ARG A 9 14.11 -4.41 -4.27
CA ARG A 9 15.41 -4.68 -3.65
C ARG A 9 16.03 -6.01 -4.13
N ARG A 10 15.22 -7.06 -4.30
CA ARG A 10 15.68 -8.34 -4.88
C ARG A 10 16.20 -8.20 -6.30
N ARG A 11 15.79 -7.17 -7.03
CA ARG A 11 16.32 -6.81 -8.37
C ARG A 11 17.58 -5.94 -8.28
N SER A 12 18.26 -5.95 -7.13
CA SER A 12 19.48 -5.16 -6.87
C SER A 12 19.30 -3.66 -6.97
N ARG A 13 18.08 -3.15 -6.85
CA ARG A 13 17.78 -1.72 -6.85
C ARG A 13 18.01 -1.10 -5.48
N LYS A 14 18.42 0.16 -5.44
CA LYS A 14 18.40 0.95 -4.21
C LYS A 14 16.97 1.38 -3.93
N VAL A 15 16.45 1.07 -2.75
CA VAL A 15 15.05 1.33 -2.41
C VAL A 15 14.94 2.03 -1.07
N THR A 16 14.18 3.12 -1.05
CA THR A 16 13.75 3.81 0.17
C THR A 16 12.26 3.54 0.39
N LEU A 17 11.91 3.04 1.57
CA LEU A 17 10.54 2.84 2.01
C LEU A 17 10.21 3.90 3.07
N VAL A 18 9.14 4.66 2.82
CA VAL A 18 8.72 5.81 3.65
C VAL A 18 7.37 5.52 4.27
N ASP A 19 7.26 5.72 5.57
CA ASP A 19 6.02 5.58 6.34
C ASP A 19 5.35 6.96 6.51
N LEU A 20 4.21 7.13 5.88
CA LEU A 20 3.30 8.27 6.04
C LEU A 20 1.94 7.85 6.57
N ASP A 21 1.84 6.65 7.16
CA ASP A 21 0.58 6.22 7.79
C ASP A 21 0.47 6.81 9.20
N PHE A 22 -0.34 7.84 9.32
CA PHE A 22 -0.70 8.50 10.58
C PHE A 22 -2.08 8.09 11.08
N VAL A 23 -2.81 7.29 10.29
CA VAL A 23 -4.20 6.92 10.59
C VAL A 23 -4.26 5.69 11.49
N GLU A 24 -3.38 4.73 11.23
CA GLU A 24 -3.33 3.47 12.00
C GLU A 24 -1.92 3.27 12.63
N PRO A 25 -1.52 4.07 13.64
CA PRO A 25 -0.14 4.09 14.15
C PRO A 25 0.33 2.76 14.75
N PHE A 26 -0.58 1.86 15.12
CA PHE A 26 -0.24 0.54 15.67
C PHE A 26 0.18 -0.47 14.60
N TYR A 27 -0.20 -0.25 13.34
CA TYR A 27 0.08 -1.15 12.20
C TYR A 27 1.03 -0.53 11.18
N THR A 28 1.89 0.37 11.64
CA THR A 28 2.89 1.06 10.83
C THR A 28 4.16 0.24 10.63
N LEU A 29 5.03 0.71 9.76
CA LEU A 29 6.34 0.11 9.48
C LEU A 29 7.31 0.10 10.68
N ARG A 30 6.97 0.76 11.79
CA ARG A 30 7.83 0.90 12.98
C ARG A 30 8.33 -0.44 13.52
N GLY A 31 7.41 -1.40 13.65
CA GLY A 31 7.74 -2.74 14.15
C GLY A 31 8.62 -3.54 13.19
N LEU A 32 8.57 -3.23 11.91
CA LEU A 32 9.30 -3.93 10.85
C LEU A 32 10.61 -3.25 10.46
N LYS A 33 10.87 -2.02 10.93
CA LYS A 33 12.03 -1.21 10.52
C LYS A 33 13.35 -1.96 10.61
N PRO A 34 13.72 -2.63 11.73
CA PRO A 34 14.96 -3.37 11.81
C PRO A 34 15.06 -4.49 10.78
N LEU A 35 14.02 -5.33 10.68
CA LEU A 35 13.96 -6.44 9.72
C LEU A 35 14.13 -5.96 8.26
N LEU A 36 13.49 -4.85 7.90
CA LEU A 36 13.55 -4.31 6.54
C LEU A 36 14.92 -3.70 6.24
N GLN A 37 15.56 -3.09 7.23
CA GLN A 37 16.93 -2.57 7.12
C GLN A 37 17.94 -3.69 6.95
N GLU A 38 17.80 -4.80 7.67
CA GLU A 38 18.63 -6.01 7.48
C GLU A 38 18.50 -6.59 6.08
N GLN A 39 17.34 -6.45 5.44
CA GLN A 39 17.12 -6.82 4.04
C GLN A 39 17.63 -5.78 3.02
N GLY A 40 18.33 -4.75 3.50
CA GLY A 40 19.00 -3.76 2.67
C GLY A 40 18.09 -2.64 2.15
N LEU A 41 16.92 -2.41 2.77
CA LEU A 41 16.10 -1.24 2.50
C LEU A 41 16.56 -0.03 3.33
N THR A 42 16.47 1.16 2.77
CA THR A 42 16.46 2.39 3.56
C THR A 42 15.04 2.62 4.05
N VAL A 43 14.81 2.68 5.37
CA VAL A 43 13.46 2.85 5.94
C VAL A 43 13.36 4.19 6.66
N ILE A 44 12.45 5.04 6.20
CA ILE A 44 12.09 6.31 6.83
C ILE A 44 10.77 6.10 7.56
N ALA A 45 10.86 5.77 8.83
CA ALA A 45 9.75 5.59 9.75
C ALA A 45 10.24 5.94 11.16
N TRP A 46 9.33 6.31 12.05
CA TRP A 46 9.67 6.43 13.46
C TRP A 46 10.10 5.07 14.01
N GLY A 47 11.16 5.03 14.81
CA GLY A 47 11.56 3.86 15.57
C GLY A 47 10.91 3.85 16.96
N ARG A 48 10.96 2.72 17.66
CA ARG A 48 10.55 2.67 19.06
C ARG A 48 11.41 3.58 19.94
N GLU A 49 12.69 3.70 19.61
CA GLU A 49 13.66 4.53 20.31
C GLU A 49 13.43 6.02 20.09
N ASP A 50 12.99 6.40 18.88
CA ASP A 50 12.70 7.78 18.51
C ASP A 50 11.47 8.34 19.25
N SER A 51 10.63 7.45 19.81
CA SER A 51 9.37 7.83 20.50
C SER A 51 9.58 8.11 21.99
N PHE A 52 10.75 7.81 22.55
CA PHE A 52 11.00 7.95 23.99
C PHE A 52 11.04 9.43 24.39
N GLY A 53 10.07 9.84 25.20
CA GLY A 53 9.97 11.20 25.72
C GLY A 53 9.24 12.22 24.85
N LEU A 54 8.77 11.83 23.65
CA LEU A 54 8.05 12.73 22.72
C LEU A 54 6.51 12.63 22.80
N GLY A 55 5.97 11.89 23.77
CA GLY A 55 4.52 11.70 23.90
C GLY A 55 3.92 10.97 22.69
N GLU A 56 2.81 11.49 22.15
CA GLU A 56 2.13 10.91 20.98
C GLU A 56 2.88 11.22 19.67
N THR A 57 3.97 10.52 19.40
CA THR A 57 4.70 10.65 18.13
C THR A 57 3.95 10.13 16.91
N GLY A 58 2.80 9.48 17.14
CA GLY A 58 1.93 8.95 16.08
C GLY A 58 1.47 9.98 15.05
N SER A 59 1.38 11.24 15.47
CA SER A 59 0.87 12.35 14.65
C SER A 59 1.95 13.20 13.99
N LEU A 60 3.24 12.90 14.22
CA LEU A 60 4.34 13.71 13.69
C LEU A 60 4.97 13.05 12.45
N VAL A 61 5.14 13.86 11.40
CA VAL A 61 5.91 13.44 10.23
C VAL A 61 7.37 13.26 10.63
N ASN A 62 7.96 12.11 10.25
CA ASN A 62 9.40 11.95 10.36
C ASN A 62 10.08 12.98 9.42
N PRO A 63 10.90 13.91 9.92
CA PRO A 63 11.45 15.02 9.12
C PRO A 63 12.12 14.58 7.80
N PRO A 64 12.89 13.50 7.73
CA PRO A 64 13.43 12.94 6.48
C PRO A 64 12.37 12.55 5.44
N ALA A 65 11.11 12.31 5.82
CA ALA A 65 10.05 11.95 4.87
C ALA A 65 9.70 13.12 3.94
N ARG A 66 9.81 14.37 4.41
CA ARG A 66 9.57 15.55 3.60
C ARG A 66 10.41 15.56 2.31
N TRP A 67 11.64 15.07 2.37
CA TRP A 67 12.61 15.08 1.29
C TRP A 67 12.76 13.71 0.61
N ALA A 68 11.74 12.87 0.74
CA ALA A 68 11.80 11.49 0.28
C ALA A 68 12.06 11.38 -1.24
N LEU A 69 11.44 12.25 -2.05
CA LEU A 69 11.57 12.22 -3.51
C LEU A 69 12.96 12.64 -4.02
N TRP A 70 13.78 13.26 -3.18
CA TRP A 70 15.15 13.66 -3.55
C TRP A 70 16.17 12.53 -3.36
N ARG A 71 15.70 11.38 -2.88
CA ARG A 71 16.57 10.22 -2.70
C ARG A 71 16.81 9.48 -4.01
N SER A 72 18.05 9.02 -4.20
CA SER A 72 18.40 8.21 -5.35
C SER A 72 17.81 6.81 -5.27
N GLY A 73 17.39 6.26 -6.41
CA GLY A 73 16.78 4.94 -6.53
C GLY A 73 15.26 4.98 -6.49
N ASP A 74 14.65 3.86 -6.15
CA ASP A 74 13.19 3.79 -6.01
C ASP A 74 12.74 4.30 -4.65
N VAL A 75 11.69 5.08 -4.63
CA VAL A 75 11.03 5.54 -3.41
C VAL A 75 9.62 4.94 -3.37
N ILE A 76 9.33 4.17 -2.33
CA ILE A 76 8.00 3.64 -2.04
C ILE A 76 7.46 4.36 -0.83
N ILE A 77 6.32 5.00 -0.98
CA ILE A 77 5.66 5.74 0.11
C ILE A 77 4.42 4.96 0.54
N ASP A 78 4.37 4.59 1.81
CA ASP A 78 3.21 3.98 2.44
C ASP A 78 2.33 5.07 3.03
N VAL A 79 1.14 5.21 2.48
CA VAL A 79 0.20 6.29 2.80
C VAL A 79 -0.99 5.68 3.53
N GLY A 80 -1.41 6.33 4.61
CA GLY A 80 -2.52 5.87 5.43
C GLY A 80 -3.84 5.82 4.68
N TYR A 81 -4.78 5.11 5.26
CA TYR A 81 -6.10 4.85 4.70
C TYR A 81 -6.98 6.11 4.65
N GLY A 82 -7.76 6.22 3.58
CA GLY A 82 -8.78 7.26 3.41
C GLY A 82 -8.25 8.61 2.94
N VAL A 83 -9.16 9.58 2.86
CA VAL A 83 -8.86 10.94 2.37
C VAL A 83 -7.83 11.65 3.24
N HIS A 84 -7.93 11.48 4.57
CA HIS A 84 -6.97 12.07 5.51
C HIS A 84 -5.59 11.43 5.36
N GLY A 85 -5.53 10.10 5.16
CA GLY A 85 -4.27 9.43 4.85
C GLY A 85 -3.67 9.93 3.54
N ALA A 86 -4.46 9.99 2.47
CA ALA A 86 -4.01 10.50 1.18
C ALA A 86 -3.47 11.94 1.25
N ALA A 87 -4.07 12.80 2.09
CA ALA A 87 -3.61 14.17 2.30
C ALA A 87 -2.18 14.24 2.90
N SER A 88 -1.69 13.19 3.57
CA SER A 88 -0.32 13.16 4.09
C SER A 88 0.75 13.22 2.98
N LEU A 89 0.40 12.87 1.75
CA LEU A 89 1.30 13.00 0.61
C LEU A 89 1.71 14.46 0.34
N ASN A 90 0.86 15.43 0.72
CA ASN A 90 1.16 16.87 0.62
C ASN A 90 2.34 17.30 1.51
N LEU A 91 2.73 16.45 2.48
CA LEU A 91 3.87 16.71 3.36
C LEU A 91 5.21 16.35 2.72
N VAL A 92 5.18 15.67 1.57
CA VAL A 92 6.37 15.31 0.80
C VAL A 92 6.63 16.39 -0.25
N GLU A 93 7.79 17.01 -0.17
CA GLU A 93 8.19 18.11 -1.05
C GLU A 93 8.21 17.66 -2.52
N GLY A 94 7.51 18.40 -3.37
CA GLY A 94 7.42 18.12 -4.80
C GLY A 94 6.50 16.96 -5.19
N ALA A 95 5.75 16.35 -4.25
CA ALA A 95 4.92 15.18 -4.56
C ALA A 95 3.76 15.51 -5.49
N LEU A 96 3.14 16.68 -5.33
CA LEU A 96 1.99 17.07 -6.14
C LEU A 96 2.39 17.42 -7.59
N GLU A 97 3.58 17.96 -7.76
CA GLU A 97 4.13 18.42 -9.03
C GLU A 97 4.89 17.31 -9.79
N SER A 98 5.25 16.23 -9.11
CA SER A 98 6.06 15.17 -9.71
C SER A 98 5.26 14.38 -10.75
N GLU A 99 5.74 14.35 -11.98
CA GLU A 99 5.21 13.51 -13.06
C GLU A 99 5.68 12.03 -12.92
N GLU A 100 6.82 11.81 -12.27
CA GLU A 100 7.37 10.47 -12.03
C GLU A 100 6.64 9.74 -10.90
N LEU A 101 6.06 10.47 -9.95
CA LEU A 101 5.29 9.88 -8.86
C LEU A 101 4.03 9.22 -9.40
N LYS A 102 3.82 7.95 -9.04
CA LYS A 102 2.59 7.20 -9.34
C LYS A 102 1.85 6.88 -8.05
N VAL A 103 0.62 7.30 -7.99
CA VAL A 103 -0.27 7.06 -6.84
C VAL A 103 -1.19 5.89 -7.16
N TRP A 104 -1.11 4.81 -6.37
CA TRP A 104 -1.97 3.63 -6.54
C TRP A 104 -2.91 3.48 -5.36
N ALA A 105 -4.21 3.46 -5.63
CA ALA A 105 -5.19 3.15 -4.61
C ALA A 105 -5.27 1.62 -4.41
N VAL A 106 -5.09 1.20 -3.16
CA VAL A 106 -5.14 -0.21 -2.75
C VAL A 106 -6.54 -0.50 -2.23
N ILE A 107 -7.26 -1.36 -2.93
CA ILE A 107 -8.68 -1.66 -2.69
C ILE A 107 -8.84 -3.04 -2.04
N ASN A 108 -9.57 -3.09 -0.93
CA ASN A 108 -10.02 -4.30 -0.27
C ASN A 108 -11.55 -4.28 -0.15
N ILE A 109 -12.26 -5.15 -0.86
CA ILE A 109 -13.73 -5.23 -0.82
C ILE A 109 -14.27 -5.70 0.54
N GLY A 110 -13.42 -6.28 1.38
CA GLY A 110 -13.77 -6.61 2.77
C GLY A 110 -13.91 -5.41 3.70
N ARG A 111 -13.59 -4.20 3.22
CA ARG A 111 -13.76 -2.96 4.00
C ARG A 111 -15.09 -2.26 3.66
N PRO A 112 -15.81 -1.71 4.66
CA PRO A 112 -17.11 -1.06 4.43
C PRO A 112 -17.09 0.06 3.38
N LEU A 113 -16.01 0.86 3.33
CA LEU A 113 -15.89 1.99 2.37
C LEU A 113 -15.55 1.57 0.94
N THR A 114 -15.31 0.29 0.68
CA THR A 114 -14.94 -0.24 -0.63
C THR A 114 -15.64 -1.57 -0.93
N SER A 115 -16.78 -1.82 -0.28
CA SER A 115 -17.54 -3.09 -0.36
C SER A 115 -18.43 -3.21 -1.60
N THR A 116 -18.65 -2.12 -2.33
CA THR A 116 -19.38 -2.12 -3.60
C THR A 116 -18.61 -1.33 -4.66
N VAL A 117 -18.92 -1.56 -5.93
CA VAL A 117 -18.32 -0.79 -7.05
C VAL A 117 -18.55 0.72 -6.88
N ARG A 118 -19.76 1.11 -6.45
CA ARG A 118 -20.11 2.51 -6.18
C ARG A 118 -19.22 3.10 -5.07
N ASP A 119 -19.02 2.35 -4.00
CA ASP A 119 -18.19 2.77 -2.88
C ASP A 119 -16.73 2.92 -3.30
N ILE A 120 -16.18 1.96 -4.07
CA ILE A 120 -14.84 2.05 -4.63
C ILE A 120 -14.68 3.32 -5.47
N VAL A 121 -15.63 3.59 -6.37
CA VAL A 121 -15.60 4.79 -7.23
C VAL A 121 -15.64 6.06 -6.38
N GLY A 122 -16.54 6.13 -5.41
CA GLY A 122 -16.65 7.27 -4.48
C GLY A 122 -15.38 7.48 -3.67
N TYR A 123 -14.84 6.40 -3.11
CA TYR A 123 -13.60 6.39 -2.34
C TYR A 123 -12.41 6.91 -3.17
N VAL A 124 -12.19 6.34 -4.35
CA VAL A 124 -11.05 6.72 -5.21
C VAL A 124 -11.14 8.18 -5.65
N ARG A 125 -12.34 8.67 -5.99
CA ARG A 125 -12.55 10.10 -6.32
C ARG A 125 -12.22 11.02 -5.15
N GLY A 126 -12.49 10.58 -3.93
CA GLY A 126 -12.17 11.33 -2.71
C GLY A 126 -10.68 11.41 -2.40
N LEU A 127 -9.86 10.49 -2.90
CA LEU A 127 -8.40 10.47 -2.65
C LEU A 127 -7.63 11.56 -3.41
N GLY A 128 -8.22 12.18 -4.42
CA GLY A 128 -7.55 13.12 -5.31
C GLY A 128 -6.82 12.42 -6.46
N ARG A 129 -5.52 12.69 -6.64
CA ARG A 129 -4.72 12.06 -7.71
C ARG A 129 -4.55 10.57 -7.46
N VAL A 130 -5.02 9.76 -8.42
CA VAL A 130 -4.79 8.31 -8.45
C VAL A 130 -4.43 7.91 -9.89
N ASP A 131 -3.35 7.16 -10.07
CA ASP A 131 -2.84 6.73 -11.37
C ASP A 131 -3.17 5.25 -11.66
N GLY A 132 -3.75 4.52 -10.72
CA GLY A 132 -4.17 3.12 -10.92
C GLY A 132 -4.68 2.46 -9.64
N LEU A 133 -5.33 1.31 -9.82
CA LEU A 133 -5.91 0.53 -8.74
C LEU A 133 -5.15 -0.78 -8.53
N ILE A 134 -5.06 -1.20 -7.29
CA ILE A 134 -4.55 -2.52 -6.90
C ILE A 134 -5.68 -3.26 -6.21
N ASN A 135 -6.02 -4.45 -6.69
CA ASN A 135 -6.89 -5.35 -5.92
C ASN A 135 -6.05 -6.01 -4.82
N ASN A 136 -6.40 -5.75 -3.59
CA ASN A 136 -5.82 -6.37 -2.39
C ASN A 136 -6.95 -6.86 -1.47
N SER A 137 -7.98 -7.47 -2.08
CA SER A 137 -9.14 -7.98 -1.34
C SER A 137 -8.75 -9.16 -0.47
N HIS A 138 -9.00 -9.02 0.83
CA HIS A 138 -8.67 -10.05 1.81
C HIS A 138 -9.54 -9.93 3.07
N LEU A 139 -9.66 -11.05 3.78
CA LEU A 139 -10.32 -11.22 5.08
C LEU A 139 -9.33 -11.81 6.11
N GLY A 140 -8.05 -11.46 6.02
CA GLY A 140 -7.00 -12.08 6.83
C GLY A 140 -6.90 -13.58 6.54
N ASP A 141 -6.90 -14.41 7.59
CA ASP A 141 -6.76 -15.87 7.46
C ASP A 141 -7.99 -16.54 6.79
N LEU A 142 -9.13 -15.85 6.77
CA LEU A 142 -10.36 -16.31 6.13
C LEU A 142 -10.41 -16.01 4.62
N THR A 143 -9.38 -15.38 4.07
CA THR A 143 -9.32 -15.09 2.64
C THR A 143 -9.32 -16.37 1.81
N THR A 144 -10.17 -16.45 0.81
CA THR A 144 -10.18 -17.49 -0.20
C THR A 144 -9.82 -16.93 -1.57
N ILE A 145 -9.48 -17.77 -2.51
CA ILE A 145 -9.15 -17.33 -3.88
C ILE A 145 -10.38 -16.78 -4.61
N GLU A 146 -11.57 -17.29 -4.29
CA GLU A 146 -12.85 -16.80 -4.81
C GLU A 146 -13.09 -15.37 -4.37
N PHE A 147 -12.85 -15.04 -3.08
CA PHE A 147 -12.98 -13.68 -2.55
C PHE A 147 -12.02 -12.72 -3.24
N VAL A 148 -10.79 -13.14 -3.51
CA VAL A 148 -9.83 -12.34 -4.28
C VAL A 148 -10.31 -12.12 -5.71
N SER A 149 -10.89 -13.15 -6.34
CA SER A 149 -11.44 -13.10 -7.71
C SER A 149 -12.66 -12.17 -7.79
N GLU A 150 -13.56 -12.25 -6.82
CA GLU A 150 -14.71 -11.34 -6.68
C GLU A 150 -14.23 -9.89 -6.57
N GLY A 151 -13.26 -9.65 -5.68
CA GLY A 151 -12.66 -8.33 -5.52
C GLY A 151 -12.05 -7.79 -6.80
N LEU A 152 -11.39 -8.65 -7.59
CA LEU A 152 -10.84 -8.24 -8.88
C LEU A 152 -11.94 -7.83 -9.87
N LEU A 153 -13.06 -8.54 -9.91
CA LEU A 153 -14.20 -8.17 -10.79
C LEU A 153 -14.73 -6.79 -10.44
N MET A 154 -14.97 -6.53 -9.16
CA MET A 154 -15.46 -5.23 -8.67
C MET A 154 -14.45 -4.10 -8.93
N VAL A 155 -13.16 -4.35 -8.70
CA VAL A 155 -12.09 -3.38 -8.95
C VAL A 155 -11.96 -3.08 -10.45
N LYS A 156 -12.12 -4.07 -11.35
CA LYS A 156 -12.14 -3.87 -12.80
C LYS A 156 -13.31 -3.00 -13.25
N GLU A 157 -14.50 -3.24 -12.71
CA GLU A 157 -15.67 -2.45 -13.02
C GLU A 157 -15.50 -0.99 -12.57
N ALA A 158 -15.04 -0.78 -11.33
CA ALA A 158 -14.73 0.56 -10.83
C ALA A 158 -13.63 1.25 -11.65
N ALA A 159 -12.58 0.51 -12.02
CA ALA A 159 -11.48 1.00 -12.86
C ALA A 159 -11.97 1.48 -14.24
N ALA A 160 -12.90 0.75 -14.86
CA ALA A 160 -13.51 1.14 -16.12
C ALA A 160 -14.30 2.47 -16.00
N ILE A 161 -15.09 2.63 -14.93
CA ILE A 161 -15.84 3.86 -14.64
C ILE A 161 -14.86 5.04 -14.40
N LEU A 162 -13.77 4.79 -13.71
CA LEU A 162 -12.75 5.80 -13.35
C LEU A 162 -11.77 6.08 -14.50
N LYS A 163 -11.75 5.24 -15.53
CA LYS A 163 -10.76 5.25 -16.63
C LYS A 163 -9.31 5.10 -16.10
N LEU A 164 -9.15 4.25 -15.09
CA LEU A 164 -7.85 3.93 -14.48
C LEU A 164 -7.45 2.48 -14.81
N PRO A 165 -6.14 2.17 -14.91
CA PRO A 165 -5.69 0.80 -15.04
C PRO A 165 -5.80 0.04 -13.71
N VAL A 166 -6.08 -1.27 -13.78
CA VAL A 166 -5.80 -2.20 -12.67
C VAL A 166 -4.35 -2.65 -12.81
N ILE A 167 -3.51 -2.25 -11.86
CA ILE A 167 -2.06 -2.46 -11.91
C ILE A 167 -1.71 -3.93 -11.66
N TYR A 168 -2.27 -4.53 -10.61
CA TYR A 168 -2.17 -5.95 -10.31
C TYR A 168 -3.19 -6.38 -9.25
N THR A 169 -3.34 -7.70 -9.11
CA THR A 169 -4.03 -8.34 -7.98
C THR A 169 -2.98 -8.91 -7.03
N ALA A 170 -3.09 -8.56 -5.76
CA ALA A 170 -2.29 -9.16 -4.69
C ALA A 170 -2.95 -10.45 -4.21
N VAL A 171 -2.16 -11.52 -4.08
CA VAL A 171 -2.60 -12.83 -3.56
C VAL A 171 -1.65 -13.25 -2.46
N GLU A 172 -2.17 -13.62 -1.30
CA GLU A 172 -1.35 -14.12 -0.20
C GLU A 172 -0.66 -15.43 -0.59
N LYS A 173 0.60 -15.60 -0.19
CA LYS A 173 1.45 -16.74 -0.55
C LYS A 173 0.80 -18.10 -0.27
N ARG A 174 0.00 -18.23 0.78
CA ARG A 174 -0.70 -19.50 1.09
C ARG A 174 -1.72 -19.91 0.04
N LEU A 175 -2.27 -18.95 -0.74
CA LEU A 175 -3.23 -19.18 -1.83
C LEU A 175 -2.53 -19.37 -3.19
N GLU A 176 -1.21 -19.27 -3.27
CA GLU A 176 -0.47 -19.43 -4.52
C GLU A 176 -0.76 -20.77 -5.23
N PRO A 177 -0.91 -21.91 -4.53
CA PRO A 177 -1.27 -23.20 -5.17
C PRO A 177 -2.64 -23.20 -5.87
N GLU A 178 -3.54 -22.29 -5.48
CA GLU A 178 -4.90 -22.18 -6.03
C GLU A 178 -4.97 -21.29 -7.29
N LEU A 179 -3.91 -20.53 -7.58
CA LEU A 179 -3.86 -19.58 -8.70
C LEU A 179 -4.16 -20.21 -10.08
N PRO A 180 -3.72 -21.44 -10.41
CA PRO A 180 -4.02 -22.04 -11.71
C PRO A 180 -5.51 -22.27 -11.97
N ALA A 181 -6.30 -22.46 -10.90
CA ALA A 181 -7.75 -22.65 -10.98
C ALA A 181 -8.53 -21.31 -10.89
N ALA A 182 -7.85 -20.22 -10.49
CA ALA A 182 -8.47 -18.91 -10.29
C ALA A 182 -8.70 -18.21 -11.62
N ASN A 183 -9.91 -17.69 -11.84
CA ASN A 183 -10.24 -16.89 -13.03
C ASN A 183 -9.86 -15.42 -12.83
N LEU A 184 -8.57 -15.12 -12.80
CA LEU A 184 -8.05 -13.75 -12.65
C LEU A 184 -7.85 -13.02 -13.98
N GLY A 185 -8.01 -13.72 -15.11
CA GLY A 185 -7.86 -13.17 -16.45
C GLY A 185 -6.44 -12.61 -16.70
N PRO A 186 -6.28 -11.62 -17.58
CA PRO A 186 -4.96 -11.09 -17.97
C PRO A 186 -4.35 -10.11 -16.96
N THR A 187 -5.03 -9.84 -15.84
CA THR A 187 -4.51 -8.91 -14.82
C THR A 187 -3.25 -9.50 -14.17
N PRO A 188 -2.14 -8.76 -14.09
CA PRO A 188 -0.95 -9.23 -13.42
C PRO A 188 -1.25 -9.66 -11.97
N VAL A 189 -0.70 -10.80 -11.56
CA VAL A 189 -0.83 -11.29 -10.17
C VAL A 189 0.51 -11.10 -9.45
N LYS A 190 0.44 -10.64 -8.21
CA LYS A 190 1.58 -10.57 -7.31
C LYS A 190 1.32 -11.38 -6.06
N VAL A 191 2.10 -12.42 -5.87
CA VAL A 191 2.12 -13.17 -4.63
C VAL A 191 2.81 -12.33 -3.55
N ILE A 192 2.13 -12.14 -2.42
CA ILE A 192 2.58 -11.33 -1.31
C ILE A 192 2.69 -12.14 -0.02
N THR A 193 3.58 -11.70 0.85
CA THR A 193 3.72 -12.20 2.22
C THR A 193 3.08 -11.21 3.19
N ARG A 194 2.31 -11.70 4.15
CA ARG A 194 1.79 -10.88 5.26
C ARG A 194 2.89 -10.68 6.29
N TYR A 195 3.40 -9.47 6.41
CA TYR A 195 4.42 -9.10 7.40
C TYR A 195 3.84 -8.67 8.74
N MET A 196 2.56 -8.35 8.78
CA MET A 196 1.81 -7.98 9.97
C MET A 196 0.55 -8.85 10.08
N PRO A 197 0.70 -10.14 10.48
CA PRO A 197 -0.42 -11.10 10.48
C PRO A 197 -1.53 -10.74 11.46
N GLU A 198 -1.22 -9.99 12.50
CA GLU A 198 -2.19 -9.56 13.51
C GLU A 198 -3.03 -8.36 13.07
N SER A 199 -2.62 -7.66 12.01
CA SER A 199 -3.48 -6.65 11.40
C SER A 199 -4.63 -7.34 10.68
N ARG A 200 -5.82 -7.24 11.26
CA ARG A 200 -7.04 -7.93 10.77
C ARG A 200 -7.83 -7.10 9.75
N TRP A 201 -7.22 -6.08 9.17
CA TRP A 201 -7.88 -5.13 8.25
C TRP A 201 -7.32 -5.18 6.85
#